data_0779e39d3005ab028bab60609a0cfc2a
#
_entry.id   0779e39d3005ab028bab60609a0cfc2a
#
_cell.length_a   1.000
_cell.length_b   1.000
_cell.length_c   1.000
_cell.angle_alpha   90.00
_cell.angle_beta   90.00
_cell.angle_gamma   90.00
#
_symmetry.space_group_name_H-M   'P 1'
#
loop_
_entity.id
_entity.type
_entity.pdbx_description
1 polymer ?
#
loop_
_entity_poly.entity_id
_entity_poly.type
_entity_poly.pdbx_seq_one_letter_code
_entity_poly.pdbx_strand_id
1 'polypeptide(L)'
;DEITGCARAMRHAAVRVAPQQDALIDTCGTGGDGSGTFNISTTTAFVAAGAGLHVAKHGNRSISSKSGSADVLEAAGVNLELTPEQVAECVDEVGVGFMFAPMHHSAMKHAIGPRREMAVRTIFNVLGPLTNPAGAPNQVLGVFSKDWVEPLARVLKQLGSEHVLVVHADDGLDEISIGAATHIAELKDGEITSYSVQPEDFGMQRADLSALRADDAEHSLRIIRSVLANEAGRSRDIVCLNAGSAMYGA
;
A
#
# COMPACT_ATOMS: atom_id res chain seq x y z
N ASP A 1 -8.86 -7.43 18.92
CA ASP A 1 -7.80 -8.12 19.70
C ASP A 1 -7.15 -9.26 18.91
N GLU A 2 -7.91 -10.13 18.24
CA GLU A 2 -7.36 -11.27 17.48
C GLU A 2 -6.45 -10.81 16.33
N ILE A 3 -6.87 -9.81 15.54
CA ILE A 3 -6.07 -9.26 14.43
C ILE A 3 -4.77 -8.67 14.97
N THR A 4 -4.83 -7.90 16.06
CA THR A 4 -3.64 -7.32 16.70
C THR A 4 -2.68 -8.41 17.19
N GLY A 5 -3.21 -9.46 17.81
CA GLY A 5 -2.41 -10.61 18.27
C GLY A 5 -1.71 -11.33 17.11
N CYS A 6 -2.44 -11.62 16.03
CA CYS A 6 -1.88 -12.24 14.83
C CYS A 6 -0.82 -11.33 14.17
N ALA A 7 -1.07 -10.03 14.04
CA ALA A 7 -0.12 -9.10 13.47
C ALA A 7 1.17 -8.98 14.30
N ARG A 8 1.06 -8.93 15.63
CA ARG A 8 2.23 -8.97 16.54
C ARG A 8 3.06 -10.23 16.36
N ALA A 9 2.42 -11.38 16.30
CA ALA A 9 3.11 -12.66 16.08
C ALA A 9 3.84 -12.68 14.73
N MET A 10 3.19 -12.19 13.67
CA MET A 10 3.80 -12.10 12.34
C MET A 10 4.96 -11.09 12.29
N ARG A 11 4.82 -9.90 12.91
CA ARG A 11 5.91 -8.92 13.03
C ARG A 11 7.10 -9.49 13.78
N HIS A 12 6.86 -10.27 14.84
CA HIS A 12 7.93 -10.93 15.61
C HIS A 12 8.67 -12.01 14.80
N ALA A 13 7.96 -12.73 13.96
CA ALA A 13 8.51 -13.79 13.12
C ALA A 13 9.09 -13.28 11.78
N ALA A 14 8.89 -12.02 11.45
CA ALA A 14 9.37 -11.46 10.19
C ALA A 14 10.88 -11.23 10.21
N VAL A 15 11.51 -11.41 9.05
CA VAL A 15 12.90 -10.96 8.83
C VAL A 15 12.87 -9.44 8.68
N ARG A 16 13.46 -8.76 9.64
CA ARG A 16 13.42 -7.29 9.76
C ARG A 16 14.31 -6.61 8.73
N VAL A 17 13.85 -5.45 8.27
CA VAL A 17 14.62 -4.46 7.52
C VAL A 17 14.84 -3.26 8.44
N ALA A 18 16.06 -2.75 8.52
CA ALA A 18 16.41 -1.68 9.47
C ALA A 18 17.13 -0.52 8.76
N PRO A 19 16.40 0.35 8.03
CA PRO A 19 16.95 1.58 7.49
C PRO A 19 17.43 2.49 8.63
N GLN A 20 18.31 3.45 8.32
CA GLN A 20 18.79 4.44 9.28
C GLN A 20 17.80 5.60 9.49
N GLN A 21 16.77 5.67 8.66
CA GLN A 21 15.76 6.72 8.70
C GLN A 21 14.64 6.36 9.67
N ASP A 22 14.26 7.28 10.53
CA ASP A 22 13.17 7.09 11.50
C ASP A 22 11.78 7.38 10.92
N ALA A 23 11.66 8.42 10.08
CA ALA A 23 10.40 8.81 9.44
C ALA A 23 10.12 7.97 8.19
N LEU A 24 9.76 6.70 8.39
CA LEU A 24 9.40 5.78 7.33
C LEU A 24 7.90 5.83 7.04
N ILE A 25 7.54 5.72 5.76
CA ILE A 25 6.15 5.55 5.34
C ILE A 25 5.98 4.30 4.47
N ASP A 26 4.85 3.59 4.64
CA ASP A 26 4.40 2.54 3.71
C ASP A 26 3.16 3.02 2.94
N THR A 27 3.10 2.70 1.66
CA THR A 27 1.93 2.89 0.81
C THR A 27 1.48 1.53 0.30
N CYS A 28 0.47 0.95 0.92
CA CYS A 28 0.03 -0.39 0.59
C CYS A 28 -1.50 -0.53 0.68
N GLY A 29 -2.01 -1.63 0.19
CA GLY A 29 -3.42 -1.98 0.30
C GLY A 29 -3.60 -3.46 0.60
N THR A 30 -4.80 -3.82 1.03
CA THR A 30 -5.19 -5.23 1.20
C THR A 30 -5.29 -5.94 -0.14
N GLY A 31 -5.45 -5.18 -1.22
CA GLY A 31 -5.83 -5.72 -2.52
C GLY A 31 -7.22 -6.36 -2.50
N GLY A 32 -7.59 -7.00 -3.60
CA GLY A 32 -8.85 -7.74 -3.68
C GLY A 32 -10.09 -6.86 -3.84
N ASP A 33 -9.93 -5.61 -4.21
CA ASP A 33 -10.99 -4.64 -4.53
C ASP A 33 -11.70 -4.95 -5.88
N GLY A 34 -11.06 -5.73 -6.74
CA GLY A 34 -11.60 -6.13 -8.04
C GLY A 34 -11.59 -5.02 -9.10
N SER A 35 -11.00 -3.87 -8.84
CA SER A 35 -10.99 -2.70 -9.73
C SER A 35 -10.21 -2.93 -11.02
N GLY A 36 -9.14 -3.73 -10.96
CA GLY A 36 -8.25 -3.99 -12.08
C GLY A 36 -7.46 -2.77 -12.53
N THR A 37 -7.21 -1.81 -11.63
CA THR A 37 -6.42 -0.61 -11.88
C THR A 37 -4.94 -0.94 -12.01
N PHE A 38 -4.17 0.00 -12.61
CA PHE A 38 -2.72 -0.05 -12.54
C PHE A 38 -2.23 0.08 -11.09
N ASN A 39 -0.96 -0.18 -10.83
CA ASN A 39 -0.40 -0.20 -9.48
C ASN A 39 -0.25 1.21 -8.89
N ILE A 40 -1.36 1.81 -8.44
CA ILE A 40 -1.46 3.18 -7.93
C ILE A 40 -0.54 3.37 -6.73
N SER A 41 -0.64 2.55 -5.68
CA SER A 41 0.17 2.68 -4.47
C SER A 41 1.67 2.46 -4.73
N THR A 42 2.04 1.64 -5.73
CA THR A 42 3.45 1.48 -6.13
C THR A 42 3.96 2.75 -6.82
N THR A 43 3.16 3.35 -7.69
CA THR A 43 3.51 4.63 -8.33
C THR A 43 3.60 5.76 -7.30
N THR A 44 2.64 5.78 -6.36
CA THR A 44 2.63 6.68 -5.20
C THR A 44 3.93 6.61 -4.40
N ALA A 45 4.46 5.40 -4.15
CA ALA A 45 5.73 5.21 -3.46
C ALA A 45 6.90 5.94 -4.15
N PHE A 46 7.00 5.83 -5.47
CA PHE A 46 8.06 6.51 -6.23
C PHE A 46 7.89 8.04 -6.21
N VAL A 47 6.66 8.54 -6.34
CA VAL A 47 6.39 10.00 -6.30
C VAL A 47 6.68 10.54 -4.91
N ALA A 48 6.28 9.83 -3.84
CA ALA A 48 6.56 10.20 -2.46
C ALA A 48 8.08 10.23 -2.17
N ALA A 49 8.82 9.22 -2.63
CA ALA A 49 10.28 9.20 -2.52
C ALA A 49 10.94 10.34 -3.31
N GLY A 50 10.44 10.62 -4.54
CA GLY A 50 10.88 11.77 -5.34
C GLY A 50 10.60 13.13 -4.69
N ALA A 51 9.63 13.19 -3.77
CA ALA A 51 9.33 14.36 -2.95
C ALA A 51 10.18 14.45 -1.65
N GLY A 52 11.06 13.46 -1.41
CA GLY A 52 12.00 13.47 -0.28
C GLY A 52 11.56 12.60 0.91
N LEU A 53 10.52 11.79 0.78
CA LEU A 53 10.14 10.83 1.82
C LEU A 53 10.97 9.55 1.74
N HIS A 54 11.08 8.82 2.85
CA HIS A 54 11.68 7.50 2.91
C HIS A 54 10.57 6.44 2.93
N VAL A 55 10.39 5.78 1.80
CA VAL A 55 9.29 4.81 1.60
C VAL A 55 9.80 3.40 1.79
N ALA A 56 9.31 2.72 2.82
CA ALA A 56 9.55 1.30 3.08
C ALA A 56 8.32 0.50 2.63
N LYS A 57 8.21 0.25 1.32
CA LYS A 57 7.03 -0.35 0.72
C LYS A 57 6.99 -1.85 0.91
N HIS A 58 5.97 -2.34 1.62
CA HIS A 58 5.67 -3.77 1.72
C HIS A 58 4.69 -4.19 0.62
N GLY A 59 4.99 -5.30 -0.06
CA GLY A 59 4.13 -5.75 -1.15
C GLY A 59 4.35 -7.19 -1.57
N ASN A 60 3.47 -7.67 -2.47
CA ASN A 60 3.47 -9.05 -2.95
C ASN A 60 3.05 -9.11 -4.42
N ARG A 61 3.13 -10.32 -4.98
CA ARG A 61 2.46 -10.65 -6.25
C ARG A 61 0.95 -10.66 -6.04
N SER A 62 0.23 -10.40 -7.12
CA SER A 62 -1.22 -10.52 -7.08
C SER A 62 -1.68 -11.96 -6.88
N ILE A 63 -2.76 -12.11 -6.09
CA ILE A 63 -3.48 -13.38 -5.94
C ILE A 63 -4.78 -13.36 -6.75
N SER A 64 -5.41 -12.20 -6.88
CA SER A 64 -6.74 -12.04 -7.48
C SER A 64 -6.82 -10.98 -8.57
N SER A 65 -5.87 -10.05 -8.65
CA SER A 65 -5.78 -9.04 -9.71
C SER A 65 -4.80 -9.46 -10.81
N LYS A 66 -4.75 -8.69 -11.89
CA LYS A 66 -3.90 -8.98 -13.06
C LYS A 66 -2.42 -8.61 -12.83
N SER A 67 -2.11 -7.76 -11.85
CA SER A 67 -0.77 -7.29 -11.54
C SER A 67 -0.68 -6.84 -10.08
N GLY A 68 0.19 -7.46 -9.29
CA GLY A 68 0.58 -6.98 -7.97
C GLY A 68 1.79 -6.05 -8.03
N SER A 69 2.15 -5.46 -6.90
CA SER A 69 3.32 -4.56 -6.82
C SER A 69 4.61 -5.25 -7.24
N ALA A 70 4.81 -6.51 -6.82
CA ALA A 70 5.99 -7.29 -7.22
C ALA A 70 6.01 -7.59 -8.72
N ASP A 71 4.85 -7.88 -9.34
CA ASP A 71 4.77 -8.21 -10.76
C ASP A 71 5.19 -7.03 -11.64
N VAL A 72 4.72 -5.82 -11.32
CA VAL A 72 5.07 -4.63 -12.09
C VAL A 72 6.51 -4.18 -11.85
N LEU A 73 7.05 -4.36 -10.64
CA LEU A 73 8.46 -4.06 -10.36
C LEU A 73 9.41 -5.02 -11.09
N GLU A 74 9.06 -6.31 -11.15
CA GLU A 74 9.80 -7.31 -11.92
C GLU A 74 9.76 -6.98 -13.43
N ALA A 75 8.60 -6.60 -13.97
CA ALA A 75 8.48 -6.11 -15.35
C ALA A 75 9.33 -4.86 -15.62
N ALA A 76 9.53 -4.02 -14.60
CA ALA A 76 10.42 -2.86 -14.67
C ALA A 76 11.91 -3.22 -14.58
N GLY A 77 12.27 -4.48 -14.31
CA GLY A 77 13.64 -4.97 -14.15
C GLY A 77 14.20 -4.81 -12.74
N VAL A 78 13.35 -4.56 -11.74
CA VAL A 78 13.77 -4.45 -10.33
C VAL A 78 14.07 -5.85 -9.78
N ASN A 79 15.21 -5.99 -9.10
CA ASN A 79 15.52 -7.22 -8.37
C ASN A 79 14.67 -7.30 -7.08
N LEU A 80 13.81 -8.32 -6.98
CA LEU A 80 12.94 -8.54 -5.83
C LEU A 80 13.61 -9.37 -4.71
N GLU A 81 14.74 -10.03 -5.01
CA GLU A 81 15.43 -10.94 -4.10
C GLU A 81 16.62 -10.25 -3.42
N LEU A 82 16.40 -9.04 -2.92
CA LEU A 82 17.38 -8.30 -2.13
C LEU A 82 17.42 -8.82 -0.69
N THR A 83 18.61 -8.76 -0.07
CA THR A 83 18.74 -9.01 1.37
C THR A 83 18.10 -7.86 2.17
N PRO A 84 17.74 -8.07 3.45
CA PRO A 84 17.20 -6.99 4.28
C PRO A 84 18.10 -5.76 4.36
N GLU A 85 19.43 -5.95 4.38
CA GLU A 85 20.41 -4.89 4.39
C GLU A 85 20.41 -4.09 3.09
N GLN A 86 20.32 -4.77 1.95
CA GLN A 86 20.23 -4.12 0.63
C GLN A 86 18.91 -3.34 0.47
N VAL A 87 17.80 -3.86 1.02
CA VAL A 87 16.52 -3.11 1.03
C VAL A 87 16.65 -1.86 1.91
N ALA A 88 17.29 -1.97 3.08
CA ALA A 88 17.54 -0.82 3.95
C ALA A 88 18.39 0.24 3.23
N GLU A 89 19.48 -0.17 2.56
CA GLU A 89 20.30 0.71 1.74
C GLU A 89 19.50 1.40 0.63
N CYS A 90 18.58 0.70 -0.04
CA CYS A 90 17.70 1.33 -1.02
C CYS A 90 16.80 2.42 -0.39
N VAL A 91 16.26 2.19 0.80
CA VAL A 91 15.48 3.22 1.52
C VAL A 91 16.35 4.41 1.86
N ASP A 92 17.56 4.18 2.37
CA ASP A 92 18.47 5.24 2.84
C ASP A 92 19.07 6.07 1.69
N GLU A 93 19.48 5.42 0.59
CA GLU A 93 20.20 6.08 -0.51
C GLU A 93 19.27 6.56 -1.66
N VAL A 94 18.20 5.80 -1.94
CA VAL A 94 17.30 6.06 -3.09
C VAL A 94 15.96 6.67 -2.62
N GLY A 95 15.65 6.57 -1.32
CA GLY A 95 14.39 7.01 -0.74
C GLY A 95 13.25 5.98 -0.85
N VAL A 96 13.46 4.86 -1.52
CA VAL A 96 12.44 3.81 -1.63
C VAL A 96 13.07 2.41 -1.62
N GLY A 97 12.57 1.54 -0.75
CA GLY A 97 12.90 0.11 -0.72
C GLY A 97 11.64 -0.74 -0.81
N PHE A 98 11.71 -1.82 -1.60
CA PHE A 98 10.60 -2.76 -1.76
C PHE A 98 10.86 -4.05 -0.97
N MET A 99 9.99 -4.33 -0.01
CA MET A 99 10.02 -5.55 0.80
C MET A 99 9.08 -6.58 0.21
N PHE A 100 9.63 -7.52 -0.55
CA PHE A 100 8.86 -8.60 -1.14
C PHE A 100 8.42 -9.60 -0.07
N ALA A 101 7.12 -9.71 0.20
CA ALA A 101 6.55 -10.43 1.33
C ALA A 101 7.09 -11.87 1.52
N PRO A 102 7.29 -12.70 0.48
CA PRO A 102 7.87 -14.05 0.64
C PRO A 102 9.28 -14.07 1.24
N MET A 103 10.07 -13.03 1.00
CA MET A 103 11.45 -12.95 1.52
C MET A 103 11.48 -12.64 3.02
N HIS A 104 10.45 -11.95 3.54
CA HIS A 104 10.41 -11.49 4.93
C HIS A 104 9.50 -12.33 5.82
N HIS A 105 8.52 -13.02 5.26
CA HIS A 105 7.51 -13.80 6.00
C HIS A 105 7.59 -15.29 5.68
N SER A 106 8.74 -15.91 5.92
CA SER A 106 8.99 -17.33 5.61
C SER A 106 7.98 -18.29 6.28
N ALA A 107 7.45 -17.94 7.46
CA ALA A 107 6.44 -18.71 8.15
C ALA A 107 5.12 -18.86 7.37
N MET A 108 4.82 -17.91 6.46
CA MET A 108 3.62 -17.94 5.61
C MET A 108 3.60 -19.13 4.64
N LYS A 109 4.74 -19.76 4.34
CA LYS A 109 4.81 -20.96 3.50
C LYS A 109 3.87 -22.06 3.97
N HIS A 110 3.63 -22.17 5.28
CA HIS A 110 2.73 -23.16 5.85
C HIS A 110 1.24 -22.84 5.68
N ALA A 111 0.90 -21.57 5.43
CA ALA A 111 -0.47 -21.11 5.24
C ALA A 111 -0.89 -21.00 3.77
N ILE A 112 0.06 -20.91 2.83
CA ILE A 112 -0.21 -20.67 1.40
C ILE A 112 -1.02 -21.82 0.78
N GLY A 113 -0.64 -23.09 1.04
CA GLY A 113 -1.35 -24.26 0.52
C GLY A 113 -2.83 -24.26 0.92
N PRO A 114 -3.15 -24.30 2.22
CA PRO A 114 -4.53 -24.26 2.70
C PRO A 114 -5.32 -23.04 2.20
N ARG A 115 -4.71 -21.86 2.11
CA ARG A 115 -5.37 -20.66 1.59
C ARG A 115 -5.79 -20.80 0.13
N ARG A 116 -4.92 -21.40 -0.71
CA ARG A 116 -5.24 -21.66 -2.13
C ARG A 116 -6.38 -22.68 -2.28
N GLU A 117 -6.35 -23.73 -1.49
CA GLU A 117 -7.37 -24.79 -1.52
C GLU A 117 -8.75 -24.28 -1.08
N MET A 118 -8.80 -23.48 -0.02
CA MET A 118 -10.05 -22.89 0.47
C MET A 118 -10.64 -21.85 -0.47
N ALA A 119 -9.81 -21.11 -1.21
CA ALA A 119 -10.20 -20.05 -2.16
C ALA A 119 -11.19 -19.01 -1.58
N VAL A 120 -11.13 -18.75 -0.28
CA VAL A 120 -11.97 -17.79 0.42
C VAL A 120 -11.14 -16.69 1.08
N ARG A 121 -11.75 -15.55 1.37
CA ARG A 121 -11.11 -14.52 2.18
C ARG A 121 -10.94 -14.99 3.61
N THR A 122 -9.79 -14.73 4.18
CA THR A 122 -9.43 -15.06 5.56
C THR A 122 -8.79 -13.85 6.24
N ILE A 123 -8.48 -13.97 7.54
CA ILE A 123 -7.74 -12.93 8.28
C ILE A 123 -6.43 -12.52 7.58
N PHE A 124 -5.78 -13.43 6.85
CA PHE A 124 -4.55 -13.14 6.11
C PHE A 124 -4.72 -12.09 5.01
N ASN A 125 -5.94 -11.80 4.58
CA ASN A 125 -6.19 -10.75 3.59
C ASN A 125 -6.01 -9.33 4.17
N VAL A 126 -6.14 -9.18 5.49
CA VAL A 126 -5.94 -7.91 6.19
C VAL A 126 -4.62 -7.84 6.97
N LEU A 127 -3.96 -8.97 7.21
CA LEU A 127 -2.72 -9.02 8.01
C LEU A 127 -1.49 -8.48 7.25
N GLY A 128 -1.43 -8.65 5.92
CA GLY A 128 -0.27 -8.23 5.11
C GLY A 128 0.16 -6.79 5.38
N PRO A 129 -0.73 -5.81 5.19
CA PRO A 129 -0.41 -4.40 5.44
C PRO A 129 -0.05 -4.05 6.88
N LEU A 130 -0.43 -4.89 7.84
CA LEU A 130 -0.16 -4.68 9.28
C LEU A 130 1.22 -5.20 9.71
N THR A 131 1.96 -5.82 8.79
CA THR A 131 3.18 -6.58 9.13
C THR A 131 4.41 -6.12 8.35
N ASN A 132 4.49 -4.82 8.08
CA ASN A 132 5.63 -4.19 7.41
C ASN A 132 6.95 -4.57 8.11
N PRO A 133 7.93 -5.19 7.40
CA PRO A 133 9.19 -5.65 7.99
C PRO A 133 10.11 -4.54 8.51
N ALA A 134 10.00 -3.33 7.97
CA ALA A 134 10.73 -2.16 8.47
C ALA A 134 10.05 -1.49 9.68
N GLY A 135 8.80 -1.92 10.00
CA GLY A 135 8.05 -1.32 11.10
C GLY A 135 7.67 0.14 10.86
N ALA A 136 7.48 0.54 9.60
CA ALA A 136 7.14 1.92 9.25
C ALA A 136 6.06 2.49 10.17
N PRO A 137 6.32 3.60 10.86
CA PRO A 137 5.38 4.20 11.81
C PRO A 137 4.22 4.89 11.10
N ASN A 138 4.43 5.32 9.86
CA ASN A 138 3.45 6.04 9.06
C ASN A 138 2.97 5.17 7.89
N GLN A 139 1.69 5.32 7.52
CA GLN A 139 1.11 4.47 6.49
C GLN A 139 -0.11 5.08 5.81
N VAL A 140 -0.21 4.93 4.48
CA VAL A 140 -1.48 5.01 3.76
C VAL A 140 -1.90 3.59 3.42
N LEU A 141 -2.99 3.13 4.02
CA LEU A 141 -3.49 1.76 3.92
C LEU A 141 -4.84 1.73 3.22
N GLY A 142 -4.88 1.20 2.00
CA GLY A 142 -6.12 0.91 1.30
C GLY A 142 -6.76 -0.40 1.77
N VAL A 143 -8.08 -0.42 1.91
CA VAL A 143 -8.84 -1.61 2.32
C VAL A 143 -9.98 -1.90 1.36
N PHE A 144 -10.22 -3.20 1.09
CA PHE A 144 -11.23 -3.67 0.14
C PHE A 144 -12.69 -3.48 0.58
N SER A 145 -12.94 -3.07 1.82
CA SER A 145 -14.28 -2.80 2.36
C SER A 145 -14.22 -1.69 3.39
N LYS A 146 -15.24 -0.83 3.38
CA LYS A 146 -15.45 0.23 4.36
C LYS A 146 -15.47 -0.27 5.81
N ASP A 147 -15.96 -1.50 6.02
CA ASP A 147 -16.05 -2.10 7.34
C ASP A 147 -14.68 -2.29 8.02
N TRP A 148 -13.58 -2.26 7.25
CA TRP A 148 -12.21 -2.37 7.74
C TRP A 148 -11.53 -1.04 8.03
N VAL A 149 -12.09 0.08 7.60
CA VAL A 149 -11.45 1.39 7.72
C VAL A 149 -11.10 1.71 9.17
N GLU A 150 -12.09 1.83 10.04
CA GLU A 150 -11.86 2.15 11.45
C GLU A 150 -11.24 0.99 12.26
N PRO A 151 -11.66 -0.28 12.10
CA PRO A 151 -11.04 -1.40 12.81
C PRO A 151 -9.53 -1.52 12.58
N LEU A 152 -9.03 -1.33 11.36
CA LEU A 152 -7.59 -1.44 11.08
C LEU A 152 -6.80 -0.22 11.59
N ALA A 153 -7.39 0.97 11.60
CA ALA A 153 -6.78 2.13 12.27
C ALA A 153 -6.58 1.86 13.78
N ARG A 154 -7.56 1.24 14.44
CA ARG A 154 -7.46 0.83 15.86
C ARG A 154 -6.39 -0.25 16.07
N VAL A 155 -6.26 -1.20 15.14
CA VAL A 155 -5.22 -2.23 15.21
C VAL A 155 -3.84 -1.58 15.07
N LEU A 156 -3.65 -0.69 14.08
CA LEU A 156 -2.37 0.01 13.86
C LEU A 156 -1.99 0.88 15.06
N LYS A 157 -2.95 1.58 15.69
CA LYS A 157 -2.73 2.26 16.97
C LYS A 157 -2.20 1.31 18.06
N GLN A 158 -2.81 0.13 18.22
CA GLN A 158 -2.37 -0.88 19.20
C GLN A 158 -0.99 -1.50 18.84
N LEU A 159 -0.60 -1.43 17.57
CA LEU A 159 0.70 -1.90 17.08
C LEU A 159 1.80 -0.81 17.18
N GLY A 160 1.44 0.41 17.62
CA GLY A 160 2.37 1.50 17.85
C GLY A 160 2.64 2.37 16.62
N SER A 161 1.77 2.37 15.62
CA SER A 161 1.86 3.31 14.50
C SER A 161 1.57 4.73 14.95
N GLU A 162 2.15 5.72 14.25
CA GLU A 162 2.11 7.15 14.63
C GLU A 162 1.08 7.93 13.81
N HIS A 163 1.23 7.94 12.47
CA HIS A 163 0.30 8.62 11.59
C HIS A 163 -0.14 7.67 10.47
N VAL A 164 -1.42 7.32 10.45
CA VAL A 164 -1.97 6.36 9.49
C VAL A 164 -3.27 6.88 8.89
N LEU A 165 -3.40 6.74 7.59
CA LEU A 165 -4.65 6.92 6.86
C LEU A 165 -5.13 5.56 6.37
N VAL A 166 -6.20 5.01 6.94
CA VAL A 166 -6.87 3.83 6.43
C VAL A 166 -8.02 4.26 5.54
N VAL A 167 -8.03 3.84 4.28
CA VAL A 167 -8.90 4.41 3.26
C VAL A 167 -9.72 3.37 2.49
N HIS A 168 -10.94 3.73 2.11
CA HIS A 168 -11.80 2.96 1.20
C HIS A 168 -12.75 3.88 0.46
N ALA A 169 -12.84 3.78 -0.85
CA ALA A 169 -13.70 4.63 -1.67
C ALA A 169 -15.06 3.98 -1.97
N ASP A 170 -16.09 4.80 -2.15
CA ASP A 170 -17.47 4.35 -2.43
C ASP A 170 -17.60 3.61 -3.77
N ASP A 171 -16.66 3.77 -4.70
CA ASP A 171 -16.55 3.00 -5.94
C ASP A 171 -15.85 1.66 -5.78
N GLY A 172 -15.49 1.29 -4.54
CA GLY A 172 -14.89 0.03 -4.15
C GLY A 172 -13.37 0.01 -4.17
N LEU A 173 -12.72 1.10 -4.58
CA LEU A 173 -11.26 1.18 -4.69
C LEU A 173 -10.61 1.19 -3.30
N ASP A 174 -9.52 0.45 -3.14
CA ASP A 174 -8.67 0.45 -1.94
C ASP A 174 -7.56 1.53 -2.00
N GLU A 175 -7.90 2.70 -2.52
CA GLU A 175 -7.08 3.91 -2.63
C GLU A 175 -7.96 5.15 -2.40
N ILE A 176 -7.36 6.34 -2.32
CA ILE A 176 -8.13 7.60 -2.39
C ILE A 176 -8.54 7.82 -3.84
N SER A 177 -9.84 7.72 -4.11
CA SER A 177 -10.39 7.72 -5.47
C SER A 177 -10.52 9.10 -6.07
N ILE A 178 -10.35 9.17 -7.40
CA ILE A 178 -10.76 10.32 -8.22
C ILE A 178 -12.19 10.16 -8.78
N GLY A 179 -12.86 9.02 -8.53
CA GLY A 179 -14.18 8.72 -9.06
C GLY A 179 -15.31 8.89 -8.05
N ALA A 180 -15.01 8.76 -6.76
CA ALA A 180 -16.01 8.73 -5.69
C ALA A 180 -15.48 9.36 -4.40
N ALA A 181 -16.36 9.50 -3.41
CA ALA A 181 -15.94 9.85 -2.06
C ALA A 181 -15.14 8.70 -1.44
N THR A 182 -14.12 9.04 -0.65
CA THR A 182 -13.27 8.10 0.07
C THR A 182 -13.46 8.28 1.57
N HIS A 183 -13.76 7.18 2.25
CA HIS A 183 -13.84 7.14 3.72
C HIS A 183 -12.44 6.93 4.29
N ILE A 184 -12.12 7.70 5.30
CA ILE A 184 -10.81 7.70 5.95
C ILE A 184 -11.00 7.55 7.45
N ALA A 185 -10.22 6.66 8.07
CA ALA A 185 -9.94 6.68 9.48
C ALA A 185 -8.47 7.07 9.66
N GLU A 186 -8.25 8.24 10.20
CA GLU A 186 -6.93 8.79 10.46
C GLU A 186 -6.53 8.55 11.90
N LEU A 187 -5.42 7.87 12.11
CA LEU A 187 -4.69 7.83 13.37
C LEU A 187 -3.63 8.94 13.32
N LYS A 188 -3.71 9.88 14.25
CA LYS A 188 -2.72 10.96 14.42
C LYS A 188 -2.67 11.38 15.88
N ASP A 189 -1.47 11.63 16.40
CA ASP A 189 -1.26 12.05 17.79
C ASP A 189 -1.95 11.12 18.83
N GLY A 190 -2.03 9.83 18.49
CA GLY A 190 -2.68 8.82 19.33
C GLY A 190 -4.21 8.85 19.32
N GLU A 191 -4.84 9.68 18.50
CA GLU A 191 -6.29 9.74 18.32
C GLU A 191 -6.72 9.19 16.95
N ILE A 192 -7.96 8.69 16.88
CA ILE A 192 -8.55 8.21 15.62
C ILE A 192 -9.74 9.09 15.28
N THR A 193 -9.67 9.73 14.12
CA THR A 193 -10.75 10.55 13.57
C THR A 193 -11.24 9.95 12.27
N SER A 194 -12.57 9.86 12.09
CA SER A 194 -13.17 9.34 10.85
C SER A 194 -13.85 10.47 10.09
N TYR A 195 -13.55 10.57 8.78
CA TYR A 195 -14.13 11.56 7.89
C TYR A 195 -14.17 11.03 6.45
N SER A 196 -14.70 11.82 5.53
CA SER A 196 -14.68 11.50 4.11
C SER A 196 -14.14 12.67 3.33
N VAL A 197 -13.43 12.36 2.25
CA VAL A 197 -12.95 13.33 1.26
C VAL A 197 -13.49 12.98 -0.13
N GLN A 198 -13.54 13.94 -1.01
CA GLN A 198 -13.96 13.74 -2.39
C GLN A 198 -13.03 14.50 -3.33
N PRO A 199 -12.94 14.12 -4.62
CA PRO A 199 -12.02 14.75 -5.56
C PRO A 199 -12.16 16.28 -5.65
N GLU A 200 -13.38 16.77 -5.49
CA GLU A 200 -13.71 18.20 -5.53
C GLU A 200 -13.06 19.00 -4.40
N ASP A 201 -12.80 18.38 -3.24
CA ASP A 201 -12.12 19.01 -2.10
C ASP A 201 -10.67 19.39 -2.45
N PHE A 202 -10.10 18.73 -3.46
CA PHE A 202 -8.75 18.96 -3.99
C PHE A 202 -8.76 19.69 -5.35
N GLY A 203 -9.90 20.27 -5.74
CA GLY A 203 -10.04 20.95 -7.04
C GLY A 203 -10.02 20.04 -8.26
N MET A 204 -10.21 18.73 -8.06
CA MET A 204 -10.24 17.73 -9.13
C MET A 204 -11.68 17.48 -9.60
N GLN A 205 -11.84 17.18 -10.87
CA GLN A 205 -13.12 16.70 -11.40
C GLN A 205 -13.18 15.17 -11.29
N ARG A 206 -14.35 14.64 -10.93
CA ARG A 206 -14.57 13.19 -10.91
C ARG A 206 -14.29 12.56 -12.26
N ALA A 207 -13.72 11.37 -12.20
CA ALA A 207 -13.37 10.58 -13.37
C ALA A 207 -13.78 9.12 -13.19
N ASP A 208 -14.13 8.49 -14.28
CA ASP A 208 -14.44 7.06 -14.29
C ASP A 208 -13.16 6.22 -14.11
N LEU A 209 -13.23 5.18 -13.28
CA LEU A 209 -12.11 4.28 -12.99
C LEU A 209 -11.66 3.46 -14.20
N SER A 210 -12.48 3.35 -15.27
CA SER A 210 -12.09 2.63 -16.48
C SER A 210 -10.82 3.18 -17.12
N ALA A 211 -10.56 4.49 -16.97
CA ALA A 211 -9.34 5.13 -17.44
C ALA A 211 -8.07 4.73 -16.67
N LEU A 212 -8.22 4.03 -15.52
CA LEU A 212 -7.12 3.59 -14.66
C LEU A 212 -6.82 2.09 -14.83
N ARG A 213 -7.57 1.37 -15.64
CA ARG A 213 -7.43 -0.09 -15.78
C ARG A 213 -6.14 -0.48 -16.48
N ALA A 214 -5.53 -1.54 -15.98
CA ALA A 214 -4.40 -2.21 -16.63
C ALA A 214 -4.73 -3.69 -16.86
N ASP A 215 -4.35 -4.20 -18.03
CA ASP A 215 -4.65 -5.59 -18.44
C ASP A 215 -3.63 -6.59 -17.93
N ASP A 216 -2.40 -6.13 -17.68
CA ASP A 216 -1.28 -6.91 -17.19
C ASP A 216 -0.20 -6.00 -16.56
N ALA A 217 0.89 -6.59 -16.08
CA ALA A 217 1.99 -5.88 -15.47
C ALA A 217 2.72 -4.92 -16.45
N GLU A 218 2.85 -5.31 -17.70
CA GLU A 218 3.49 -4.49 -18.75
C GLU A 218 2.62 -3.26 -19.07
N HIS A 219 1.29 -3.42 -19.12
CA HIS A 219 0.38 -2.29 -19.31
C HIS A 219 0.45 -1.35 -18.10
N SER A 220 0.41 -1.89 -16.89
CA SER A 220 0.58 -1.12 -15.67
C SER A 220 1.91 -0.35 -15.65
N LEU A 221 3.02 -0.98 -16.06
CA LEU A 221 4.33 -0.33 -16.15
C LEU A 221 4.35 0.83 -17.15
N ARG A 222 3.68 0.69 -18.30
CA ARG A 222 3.56 1.81 -19.26
C ARG A 222 2.83 3.00 -18.65
N ILE A 223 1.74 2.75 -17.90
CA ILE A 223 1.01 3.81 -17.19
C ILE A 223 1.89 4.46 -16.12
N ILE A 224 2.63 3.66 -15.34
CA ILE A 224 3.57 4.18 -14.32
C ILE A 224 4.60 5.11 -14.96
N ARG A 225 5.22 4.69 -16.07
CA ARG A 225 6.19 5.52 -16.78
C ARG A 225 5.61 6.83 -17.29
N SER A 226 4.39 6.82 -17.81
CA SER A 226 3.65 8.01 -18.22
C SER A 226 3.42 8.98 -17.05
N VAL A 227 2.98 8.45 -15.89
CA VAL A 227 2.81 9.25 -14.66
C VAL A 227 4.13 9.85 -14.20
N LEU A 228 5.21 9.06 -14.14
CA LEU A 228 6.54 9.54 -13.72
C LEU A 228 7.15 10.53 -14.71
N ALA A 229 6.78 10.45 -16.00
CA ALA A 229 7.09 11.46 -17.01
C ALA A 229 6.24 12.74 -16.90
N ASN A 230 5.35 12.82 -15.89
CA ASN A 230 4.42 13.93 -15.65
C ASN A 230 3.43 14.16 -16.79
N GLU A 231 3.07 13.13 -17.55
CA GLU A 231 2.05 13.24 -18.59
C GLU A 231 0.68 13.51 -17.96
N ALA A 232 -0.02 14.51 -18.47
CA ALA A 232 -1.34 14.88 -17.95
C ALA A 232 -2.37 13.78 -18.22
N GLY A 233 -3.16 13.43 -17.19
CA GLY A 233 -4.19 12.40 -17.33
C GLY A 233 -4.68 11.90 -15.97
N ARG A 234 -5.72 11.05 -16.00
CA ARG A 234 -6.38 10.55 -14.79
C ARG A 234 -5.47 9.69 -13.92
N SER A 235 -4.55 8.96 -14.55
CA SER A 235 -3.54 8.17 -13.82
C SER A 235 -2.59 9.06 -13.02
N ARG A 236 -2.17 10.21 -13.56
CA ARG A 236 -1.40 11.21 -12.81
C ARG A 236 -2.22 11.82 -11.70
N ASP A 237 -3.49 12.18 -11.97
CA ASP A 237 -4.36 12.83 -10.99
C ASP A 237 -4.54 11.96 -9.74
N ILE A 238 -4.84 10.66 -9.90
CA ILE A 238 -5.02 9.76 -8.75
C ILE A 238 -3.71 9.52 -7.99
N VAL A 239 -2.58 9.44 -8.69
CA VAL A 239 -1.27 9.29 -8.04
C VAL A 239 -0.91 10.57 -7.27
N CYS A 240 -1.16 11.75 -7.82
CA CYS A 240 -0.95 13.01 -7.09
C CYS A 240 -1.78 13.08 -5.80
N LEU A 241 -3.04 12.63 -5.86
CA LEU A 241 -3.92 12.61 -4.70
C LEU A 241 -3.40 11.67 -3.59
N ASN A 242 -3.04 10.43 -3.97
CA ASN A 242 -2.51 9.44 -3.03
C ASN A 242 -1.09 9.80 -2.54
N ALA A 243 -0.23 10.38 -3.40
CA ALA A 243 1.09 10.86 -2.99
C ALA A 243 1.00 12.07 -2.04
N GLY A 244 0.07 13.00 -2.30
CA GLY A 244 -0.22 14.10 -1.37
C GLY A 244 -0.64 13.60 0.02
N SER A 245 -1.44 12.54 0.06
CA SER A 245 -1.85 11.91 1.33
C SER A 245 -0.69 11.20 2.01
N ALA A 246 0.22 10.56 1.26
CA ALA A 246 1.45 10.00 1.81
C ALA A 246 2.37 11.09 2.39
N MET A 247 2.52 12.22 1.68
CA MET A 247 3.29 13.36 2.19
C MET A 247 2.67 14.00 3.44
N TYR A 248 1.35 14.00 3.55
CA TYR A 248 0.65 14.46 4.74
C TYR A 248 0.83 13.51 5.93
N GLY A 249 0.92 12.21 5.66
CA GLY A 249 1.02 11.14 6.65
C GLY A 249 2.45 10.85 7.15
N ALA A 250 3.47 11.49 6.59
CA ALA A 250 4.88 11.23 6.90
C ALA A 250 5.46 12.18 7.96
#